data_f077e7bd833613bed7dbb48db9c68a64
#
_entry.id   f077e7bd833613bed7dbb48db9c68a64
#
_cell.length_a   1.000
_cell.length_b   1.000
_cell.length_c   1.000
_cell.angle_alpha   90.00
_cell.angle_beta   90.00
_cell.angle_gamma   90.00
#
_symmetry.space_group_name_H-M   'P 1'
#
loop_
_entity.id
_entity.type
_entity.pdbx_description
1 polymer ?
#
loop_
_entity_poly.entity_id
_entity_poly.type
_entity_poly.pdbx_seq_one_letter_code
_entity_poly.pdbx_strand_id
1 'polypeptide(L)'
;MNFRTQVELPKEETEIRHSDRIMLFGSCFAENIGNLLLANKFRCDVNPFGILYNPLSVAEAIRQTLSYKTYNEADLFCDRAGWHSFMHHGSFSGNSAEECLLRINERLGRAAAELPQTDWLMITWGTAWVYSLKENGKVVGNCHKQPDKLFTRRLRSEERRVGKECQIWC
;
A
#
# COMPACT_ATOMS: atom_id res chain seq x y z
N MET A 1 38.51 -7.11 -15.06
CA MET A 1 37.76 -7.39 -13.81
C MET A 1 36.28 -7.28 -14.12
N ASN A 2 35.51 -8.34 -13.86
CA ASN A 2 34.07 -8.29 -14.08
C ASN A 2 33.42 -7.90 -12.73
N PHE A 3 32.90 -6.66 -12.64
CA PHE A 3 32.29 -6.13 -11.41
C PHE A 3 30.80 -6.53 -11.27
N ARG A 4 30.32 -7.46 -12.09
CA ARG A 4 28.92 -7.93 -12.05
C ARG A 4 28.93 -9.39 -11.62
N THR A 5 28.19 -9.71 -10.55
CA THR A 5 27.81 -11.08 -10.21
C THR A 5 26.68 -11.50 -11.13
N GLN A 6 26.91 -12.51 -11.95
CA GLN A 6 25.84 -13.13 -12.73
C GLN A 6 25.00 -13.98 -11.78
N VAL A 7 23.72 -13.68 -11.67
CA VAL A 7 22.73 -14.48 -10.95
C VAL A 7 21.98 -15.30 -12.00
N GLU A 8 22.13 -16.62 -11.95
CA GLU A 8 21.32 -17.52 -12.75
C GLU A 8 19.94 -17.63 -12.13
N LEU A 9 18.93 -17.10 -12.80
CA LEU A 9 17.54 -17.24 -12.40
C LEU A 9 16.98 -18.49 -13.07
N PRO A 10 16.46 -19.47 -12.30
CA PRO A 10 15.74 -20.59 -12.91
C PRO A 10 14.54 -20.03 -13.71
N LYS A 11 14.20 -20.72 -14.79
CA LYS A 11 13.00 -20.38 -15.54
C LYS A 11 11.79 -20.80 -14.72
N GLU A 12 10.98 -19.81 -14.33
CA GLU A 12 9.71 -20.08 -13.64
C GLU A 12 8.70 -20.71 -14.61
N GLU A 13 7.85 -21.58 -14.07
CA GLU A 13 6.79 -22.23 -14.85
C GLU A 13 5.68 -21.23 -15.21
N THR A 14 5.52 -20.21 -14.40
CA THR A 14 4.48 -19.19 -14.56
C THR A 14 5.09 -17.86 -14.96
N GLU A 15 4.62 -17.30 -16.05
CA GLU A 15 5.08 -16.00 -16.59
C GLU A 15 3.95 -14.96 -16.52
N ILE A 16 4.30 -13.74 -16.11
CA ILE A 16 3.38 -12.60 -16.13
C ILE A 16 3.25 -12.09 -17.57
N ARG A 17 2.02 -12.02 -18.06
CA ARG A 17 1.71 -11.60 -19.42
C ARG A 17 1.15 -10.19 -19.46
N HIS A 18 1.23 -9.52 -20.61
CA HIS A 18 0.62 -8.21 -20.81
C HIS A 18 -0.91 -8.21 -20.71
N SER A 19 -1.54 -9.38 -20.87
CA SER A 19 -2.98 -9.56 -20.68
C SER A 19 -3.38 -9.54 -19.22
N ASP A 20 -2.46 -9.90 -18.32
CA ASP A 20 -2.73 -10.10 -16.91
C ASP A 20 -2.94 -8.76 -16.20
N ARG A 21 -3.82 -8.79 -15.21
CA ARG A 21 -4.08 -7.65 -14.33
C ARG A 21 -3.24 -7.78 -13.08
N ILE A 22 -2.45 -6.77 -12.80
CA ILE A 22 -1.50 -6.75 -11.69
C ILE A 22 -1.92 -5.66 -10.72
N MET A 23 -2.01 -5.98 -9.44
CA MET A 23 -2.19 -4.98 -8.39
C MET A 23 -1.00 -5.01 -7.45
N LEU A 24 -0.45 -3.84 -7.14
CA LEU A 24 0.71 -3.70 -6.26
C LEU A 24 0.34 -2.90 -5.00
N PHE A 25 0.75 -3.43 -3.85
CA PHE A 25 0.68 -2.73 -2.57
C PHE A 25 2.06 -2.71 -1.90
N GLY A 26 2.45 -1.59 -1.37
CA GLY A 26 3.61 -1.57 -0.47
C GLY A 26 4.49 -0.34 -0.57
N SER A 27 5.79 -0.59 -0.47
CA SER A 27 6.81 0.44 -0.35
C SER A 27 7.09 1.18 -1.67
N CYS A 28 8.01 2.15 -1.63
CA CYS A 28 8.50 2.82 -2.83
C CYS A 28 9.08 1.85 -3.87
N PHE A 29 9.52 0.65 -3.46
CA PHE A 29 9.92 -0.39 -4.39
C PHE A 29 8.74 -0.88 -5.23
N ALA A 30 7.58 -1.16 -4.60
CA ALA A 30 6.35 -1.53 -5.33
C ALA A 30 5.94 -0.42 -6.31
N GLU A 31 6.04 0.84 -5.90
CA GLU A 31 5.73 1.99 -6.76
C GLU A 31 6.66 2.06 -7.98
N ASN A 32 7.97 1.92 -7.76
CA ASN A 32 8.94 1.97 -8.84
C ASN A 32 8.77 0.81 -9.83
N ILE A 33 8.58 -0.42 -9.34
CA ILE A 33 8.32 -1.59 -10.18
C ILE A 33 6.99 -1.44 -10.93
N GLY A 34 5.94 -1.02 -10.23
CA GLY A 34 4.64 -0.78 -10.84
C GLY A 34 4.69 0.26 -11.96
N ASN A 35 5.39 1.36 -11.73
CA ASN A 35 5.59 2.40 -12.76
C ASN A 35 6.41 1.88 -13.95
N LEU A 36 7.42 1.03 -13.71
CA LEU A 36 8.16 0.38 -14.78
C LEU A 36 7.28 -0.57 -15.60
N LEU A 37 6.43 -1.36 -14.95
CA LEU A 37 5.46 -2.23 -15.62
C LEU A 37 4.47 -1.42 -16.45
N LEU A 38 3.92 -0.33 -15.92
CA LEU A 38 3.04 0.59 -16.64
C LEU A 38 3.72 1.20 -17.88
N ALA A 39 4.98 1.64 -17.73
CA ALA A 39 5.77 2.16 -18.86
C ALA A 39 5.98 1.11 -19.96
N ASN A 40 6.04 -0.17 -19.58
CA ASN A 40 6.13 -1.31 -20.48
C ASN A 40 4.75 -1.88 -20.88
N LYS A 41 3.66 -1.13 -20.67
CA LYS A 41 2.30 -1.45 -21.13
C LYS A 41 1.64 -2.64 -20.45
N PHE A 42 2.11 -3.07 -19.29
CA PHE A 42 1.37 -4.00 -18.44
C PHE A 42 0.15 -3.33 -17.81
N ARG A 43 -0.88 -4.11 -17.50
CA ARG A 43 -2.10 -3.64 -16.83
C ARG A 43 -1.89 -3.66 -15.33
N CYS A 44 -1.43 -2.53 -14.78
CA CYS A 44 -1.11 -2.44 -13.35
C CYS A 44 -1.97 -1.39 -12.64
N ASP A 45 -2.45 -1.73 -11.45
CA ASP A 45 -2.93 -0.80 -10.44
C ASP A 45 -1.89 -0.73 -9.31
N VAL A 46 -1.36 0.46 -9.05
CA VAL A 46 -0.19 0.65 -8.17
C VAL A 46 -0.58 1.47 -6.96
N ASN A 47 -0.34 0.92 -5.78
CA ASN A 47 -0.47 1.59 -4.48
C ASN A 47 -1.75 2.41 -4.33
N PRO A 48 -2.94 1.79 -4.23
CA PRO A 48 -4.21 2.52 -4.12
C PRO A 48 -4.32 3.49 -2.95
N PHE A 49 -3.56 3.26 -1.89
CA PHE A 49 -3.44 4.13 -0.70
C PHE A 49 -2.19 5.01 -0.74
N GLY A 50 -1.41 4.94 -1.84
CA GLY A 50 -0.04 5.42 -1.88
C GLY A 50 0.92 4.45 -1.16
N ILE A 51 2.15 4.93 -0.92
CA ILE A 51 3.21 4.11 -0.34
C ILE A 51 2.87 3.71 1.10
N LEU A 52 2.91 2.38 1.35
CA LEU A 52 2.75 1.76 2.66
C LEU A 52 3.96 0.86 2.95
N TYR A 53 4.51 0.92 4.16
CA TYR A 53 5.76 0.25 4.48
C TYR A 53 5.62 -1.01 5.33
N ASN A 54 4.59 -1.09 6.17
CA ASN A 54 4.47 -2.18 7.14
C ASN A 54 3.34 -3.16 6.78
N PRO A 55 3.48 -4.44 7.17
CA PRO A 55 2.51 -5.47 6.80
C PRO A 55 1.09 -5.21 7.29
N LEU A 56 0.92 -4.54 8.44
CA LEU A 56 -0.43 -4.28 8.97
C LEU A 56 -1.15 -3.18 8.20
N SER A 57 -0.45 -2.11 7.81
CA SER A 57 -1.07 -1.07 6.99
C SER A 57 -1.41 -1.58 5.59
N VAL A 58 -0.56 -2.44 5.01
CA VAL A 58 -0.88 -3.10 3.73
C VAL A 58 -2.09 -4.03 3.88
N ALA A 59 -2.12 -4.87 4.92
CA ALA A 59 -3.26 -5.76 5.16
C ALA A 59 -4.56 -4.98 5.40
N GLU A 60 -4.48 -3.84 6.12
CA GLU A 60 -5.65 -2.97 6.33
C GLU A 60 -6.11 -2.30 5.03
N ALA A 61 -5.17 -1.84 4.21
CA ALA A 61 -5.49 -1.27 2.89
C ALA A 61 -6.21 -2.29 2.00
N ILE A 62 -5.70 -3.52 1.90
CA ILE A 62 -6.33 -4.59 1.13
C ILE A 62 -7.73 -4.89 1.69
N ARG A 63 -7.89 -4.99 3.01
CA ARG A 63 -9.17 -5.27 3.66
C ARG A 63 -10.20 -4.17 3.37
N GLN A 64 -9.79 -2.90 3.44
CA GLN A 64 -10.64 -1.76 3.13
C GLN A 64 -11.04 -1.73 1.65
N THR A 65 -10.13 -2.08 0.75
CA THR A 65 -10.42 -2.21 -0.68
C THR A 65 -11.46 -3.31 -0.92
N LEU A 66 -11.27 -4.50 -0.34
CA LEU A 66 -12.20 -5.63 -0.47
C LEU A 66 -13.59 -5.35 0.12
N SER A 67 -13.66 -4.55 1.17
CA SER A 67 -14.93 -4.18 1.81
C SER A 67 -15.62 -2.99 1.14
N TYR A 68 -15.10 -2.46 0.05
CA TYR A 68 -15.64 -1.29 -0.64
C TYR A 68 -15.81 -0.09 0.32
N LYS A 69 -14.84 0.09 1.24
CA LYS A 69 -14.91 1.18 2.22
C LYS A 69 -15.05 2.54 1.51
N THR A 70 -16.03 3.32 1.98
CA THR A 70 -16.18 4.73 1.63
C THR A 70 -15.72 5.57 2.82
N TYR A 71 -14.82 6.51 2.58
CA TYR A 71 -14.32 7.44 3.58
C TYR A 71 -15.29 8.63 3.73
N ASN A 72 -15.41 9.11 4.96
CA ASN A 72 -16.15 10.32 5.30
C ASN A 72 -15.28 11.25 6.17
N GLU A 73 -15.80 12.43 6.53
CA GLU A 73 -15.03 13.44 7.24
C GLU A 73 -14.49 12.95 8.61
N ALA A 74 -15.20 12.03 9.28
CA ALA A 74 -14.75 11.44 10.54
C ALA A 74 -13.52 10.50 10.38
N ASP A 75 -13.17 10.09 9.16
CA ASP A 75 -11.96 9.33 8.85
C ASP A 75 -10.74 10.23 8.57
N LEU A 76 -10.93 11.55 8.55
CA LEU A 76 -9.91 12.55 8.26
C LEU A 76 -9.49 13.30 9.52
N PHE A 77 -8.36 13.97 9.42
CA PHE A 77 -7.95 15.02 10.36
C PHE A 77 -7.44 16.23 9.59
N CYS A 78 -7.49 17.41 10.23
CA CYS A 78 -7.00 18.66 9.66
C CYS A 78 -5.84 19.20 10.48
N ASP A 79 -4.83 19.73 9.80
CA ASP A 79 -3.75 20.50 10.41
C ASP A 79 -3.43 21.74 9.56
N ARG A 80 -2.29 22.39 9.83
CA ARG A 80 -1.87 23.60 9.07
C ARG A 80 -1.60 23.34 7.59
N ALA A 81 -1.34 22.09 7.20
CA ALA A 81 -1.04 21.70 5.83
C ALA A 81 -2.29 21.24 5.06
N GLY A 82 -3.44 21.16 5.73
CA GLY A 82 -4.73 20.81 5.12
C GLY A 82 -5.37 19.56 5.73
N TRP A 83 -6.16 18.85 4.94
CA TRP A 83 -6.92 17.68 5.32
C TRP A 83 -6.18 16.40 4.90
N HIS A 84 -6.14 15.41 5.79
CA HIS A 84 -5.36 14.19 5.66
C HIS A 84 -6.10 12.97 6.18
N SER A 85 -5.68 11.79 5.70
CA SER A 85 -6.09 10.49 6.26
C SER A 85 -4.86 9.75 6.78
N PHE A 86 -4.92 9.21 7.98
CA PHE A 86 -3.83 8.41 8.54
C PHE A 86 -3.53 7.09 7.77
N MET A 87 -4.42 6.66 6.90
CA MET A 87 -4.19 5.47 6.07
C MET A 87 -3.54 5.78 4.72
N HIS A 88 -3.61 7.03 4.24
CA HIS A 88 -3.20 7.39 2.90
C HIS A 88 -1.88 8.18 2.86
N HIS A 89 -1.16 8.06 1.77
CA HIS A 89 0.01 8.89 1.50
C HIS A 89 -0.39 10.37 1.35
N GLY A 90 0.56 11.27 1.59
CA GLY A 90 0.33 12.72 1.50
C GLY A 90 -0.18 13.25 0.14
N SER A 91 -0.02 12.47 -0.94
CA SER A 91 -0.57 12.80 -2.25
C SER A 91 -2.10 12.84 -2.30
N PHE A 92 -2.78 12.25 -1.30
CA PHE A 92 -4.23 12.28 -1.15
C PHE A 92 -4.73 13.48 -0.33
N SER A 93 -3.82 14.22 0.29
CA SER A 93 -4.16 15.38 1.09
C SER A 93 -4.81 16.48 0.22
N GLY A 94 -5.70 17.24 0.82
CA GLY A 94 -6.42 18.34 0.15
C GLY A 94 -6.50 19.60 0.99
N ASN A 95 -6.84 20.72 0.36
CA ASN A 95 -7.08 21.98 1.05
C ASN A 95 -8.44 22.01 1.77
N SER A 96 -9.36 21.12 1.37
CA SER A 96 -10.64 20.89 2.04
C SER A 96 -10.89 19.41 2.28
N ALA A 97 -11.84 19.10 3.17
CA ALA A 97 -12.27 17.74 3.44
C ALA A 97 -12.85 17.10 2.17
N GLU A 98 -13.65 17.85 1.41
CA GLU A 98 -14.27 17.36 0.17
C GLU A 98 -13.22 16.97 -0.87
N GLU A 99 -12.18 17.80 -1.04
CA GLU A 99 -11.09 17.51 -1.99
C GLU A 99 -10.33 16.23 -1.59
N CYS A 100 -10.00 16.10 -0.29
CA CYS A 100 -9.33 14.93 0.24
C CYS A 100 -10.20 13.67 0.06
N LEU A 101 -11.48 13.74 0.42
CA LEU A 101 -12.43 12.64 0.30
C LEU A 101 -12.67 12.24 -1.15
N LEU A 102 -12.78 13.19 -2.05
CA LEU A 102 -12.96 12.92 -3.48
C LEU A 102 -11.79 12.09 -4.02
N ARG A 103 -10.56 12.53 -3.77
CA ARG A 103 -9.35 11.81 -4.20
C ARG A 103 -9.29 10.38 -3.63
N ILE A 104 -9.56 10.23 -2.34
CA ILE A 104 -9.54 8.95 -1.65
C ILE A 104 -10.62 8.01 -2.22
N ASN A 105 -11.88 8.44 -2.19
CA ASN A 105 -13.00 7.59 -2.56
C ASN A 105 -13.01 7.22 -4.04
N GLU A 106 -12.65 8.16 -4.92
CA GLU A 106 -12.49 7.87 -6.35
C GLU A 106 -11.39 6.83 -6.59
N ARG A 107 -10.25 6.98 -5.91
CA ARG A 107 -9.14 6.04 -6.06
C ARG A 107 -9.46 4.66 -5.48
N LEU A 108 -10.09 4.61 -4.31
CA LEU A 108 -10.52 3.36 -3.69
C LEU A 108 -11.61 2.66 -4.51
N GLY A 109 -12.58 3.39 -5.03
CA GLY A 109 -13.63 2.82 -5.87
C GLY A 109 -13.07 2.09 -7.09
N ARG A 110 -12.05 2.68 -7.75
CA ARG A 110 -11.34 2.02 -8.84
C ARG A 110 -10.62 0.76 -8.38
N ALA A 111 -9.86 0.85 -7.30
CA ALA A 111 -9.11 -0.30 -6.77
C ALA A 111 -10.04 -1.44 -6.31
N ALA A 112 -11.18 -1.11 -5.70
CA ALA A 112 -12.17 -2.10 -5.27
C ALA A 112 -12.82 -2.83 -6.46
N ALA A 113 -13.00 -2.16 -7.58
CA ALA A 113 -13.50 -2.79 -8.81
C ALA A 113 -12.45 -3.69 -9.48
N GLU A 114 -11.16 -3.32 -9.41
CA GLU A 114 -10.06 -4.05 -10.04
C GLU A 114 -9.56 -5.24 -9.21
N LEU A 115 -9.51 -5.12 -7.87
CA LEU A 115 -8.91 -6.14 -7.01
C LEU A 115 -9.51 -7.55 -7.18
N PRO A 116 -10.85 -7.74 -7.31
CA PRO A 116 -11.43 -9.07 -7.55
C PRO A 116 -11.09 -9.68 -8.90
N GLN A 117 -10.62 -8.87 -9.84
CA GLN A 117 -10.27 -9.27 -11.20
C GLN A 117 -8.76 -9.36 -11.41
N THR A 118 -7.98 -9.22 -10.33
CA THR A 118 -6.51 -9.20 -10.36
C THR A 118 -5.98 -10.62 -10.48
N ASP A 119 -5.14 -10.87 -11.48
CA ASP A 119 -4.45 -12.15 -11.67
C ASP A 119 -3.21 -12.26 -10.77
N TRP A 120 -2.55 -11.10 -10.51
CA TRP A 120 -1.31 -11.04 -9.73
C TRP A 120 -1.39 -9.95 -8.65
N LEU A 121 -1.27 -10.36 -7.39
CA LEU A 121 -1.17 -9.45 -6.26
C LEU A 121 0.28 -9.40 -5.77
N MET A 122 0.96 -8.28 -6.01
CA MET A 122 2.35 -8.09 -5.58
C MET A 122 2.38 -7.22 -4.32
N ILE A 123 3.05 -7.72 -3.29
CA ILE A 123 3.16 -7.02 -2.01
C ILE A 123 4.62 -6.85 -1.64
N THR A 124 5.01 -5.62 -1.26
CA THR A 124 6.36 -5.35 -0.75
C THR A 124 6.31 -4.68 0.61
N TRP A 125 7.18 -5.10 1.50
CA TRP A 125 7.30 -4.53 2.85
C TRP A 125 8.65 -3.84 3.03
N GLY A 126 8.63 -2.64 3.59
CA GLY A 126 9.84 -1.87 3.85
C GLY A 126 10.26 -1.89 5.31
N THR A 127 9.36 -2.23 6.25
CA THR A 127 9.66 -2.23 7.67
C THR A 127 8.72 -3.14 8.47
N ALA A 128 9.23 -3.62 9.62
CA ALA A 128 8.42 -4.33 10.61
C ALA A 128 7.83 -3.40 11.69
N TRP A 129 8.19 -2.12 11.69
CA TRP A 129 7.63 -1.15 12.60
C TRP A 129 6.20 -0.79 12.22
N VAL A 130 5.30 -0.93 13.17
CA VAL A 130 3.88 -0.63 13.02
C VAL A 130 3.53 0.55 13.91
N TYR A 131 2.81 1.49 13.35
CA TYR A 131 2.25 2.63 14.07
C TYR A 131 0.75 2.47 14.22
N SER A 132 0.22 2.82 15.38
CA SER A 132 -1.22 2.85 15.65
C SER A 132 -1.56 4.10 16.44
N LEU A 133 -2.75 4.66 16.23
CA LEU A 133 -3.27 5.75 17.05
C LEU A 133 -3.47 5.27 18.48
N LYS A 134 -3.01 6.03 19.48
CA LYS A 134 -3.21 5.71 20.91
C LYS A 134 -4.66 5.76 21.30
N GLU A 135 -5.42 6.67 20.71
CA GLU A 135 -6.81 6.92 21.02
C GLU A 135 -7.70 5.68 20.81
N ASN A 136 -7.50 4.99 19.69
CA ASN A 136 -8.42 3.94 19.25
C ASN A 136 -7.72 2.66 18.75
N GLY A 137 -6.39 2.63 18.76
CA GLY A 137 -5.59 1.48 18.33
C GLY A 137 -5.58 1.24 16.80
N LYS A 138 -6.21 2.11 16.00
CA LYS A 138 -6.24 1.96 14.55
C LYS A 138 -4.83 2.03 13.96
N VAL A 139 -4.54 1.14 13.02
CA VAL A 139 -3.27 1.12 12.29
C VAL A 139 -3.13 2.37 11.45
N VAL A 140 -1.91 2.90 11.39
CA VAL A 140 -1.55 4.10 10.65
C VAL A 140 -0.64 3.72 9.47
N GLY A 141 -1.04 4.12 8.28
CA GLY A 141 -0.22 4.01 7.06
C GLY A 141 0.79 5.17 6.93
N ASN A 142 0.36 6.37 7.33
CA ASN A 142 1.18 7.59 7.29
C ASN A 142 0.89 8.48 8.50
N CYS A 143 1.92 8.83 9.25
CA CYS A 143 1.81 9.71 10.43
C CYS A 143 1.71 11.20 10.06
N HIS A 144 1.88 11.60 8.81
CA HIS A 144 1.85 12.99 8.32
C HIS A 144 2.66 13.99 9.17
N LYS A 145 3.80 13.53 9.70
CA LYS A 145 4.66 14.32 10.61
C LYS A 145 3.95 14.82 11.88
N GLN A 146 2.82 14.20 12.24
CA GLN A 146 2.12 14.50 13.49
C GLN A 146 2.99 14.13 14.71
N PRO A 147 2.78 14.75 15.87
CA PRO A 147 3.57 14.50 17.07
C PRO A 147 3.55 13.02 17.49
N ASP A 148 4.70 12.46 17.84
CA ASP A 148 4.88 11.06 18.26
C ASP A 148 3.98 10.64 19.42
N LYS A 149 3.59 11.60 20.29
CA LYS A 149 2.67 11.36 21.41
C LYS A 149 1.31 10.81 20.98
N LEU A 150 0.90 11.01 19.72
CA LEU A 150 -0.37 10.50 19.20
C LEU A 150 -0.32 9.01 18.86
N PHE A 151 0.88 8.45 18.71
CA PHE A 151 1.06 7.11 18.17
C PHE A 151 1.68 6.16 19.19
N THR A 152 1.32 4.89 19.07
CA THR A 152 2.06 3.76 19.63
C THR A 152 2.89 3.16 18.50
N ARG A 153 4.17 2.92 18.76
CA ARG A 153 5.08 2.26 17.82
C ARG A 153 5.45 0.88 18.36
N ARG A 154 5.27 -0.15 17.55
CA ARG A 154 5.64 -1.54 17.90
C ARG A 154 6.46 -2.15 16.80
N LEU A 155 7.54 -2.84 17.17
CA LEU A 155 8.23 -3.75 16.28
C LEU A 155 7.46 -5.08 16.27
N ARG A 156 7.06 -5.57 15.11
CA ARG A 156 6.54 -6.92 15.01
C ARG A 156 7.70 -7.91 15.08
N SER A 157 7.65 -8.83 16.05
CA SER A 157 8.67 -9.87 16.23
C SER A 157 8.73 -10.78 15.01
N GLU A 158 9.91 -11.32 14.74
CA GLU A 158 10.16 -12.24 13.62
C GLU A 158 9.39 -13.56 13.77
N GLU A 159 9.07 -13.98 14.98
CA GLU A 159 8.30 -15.20 15.26
C GLU A 159 6.96 -15.28 14.51
N ARG A 160 6.36 -14.13 14.14
CA ARG A 160 5.17 -14.10 13.29
C ARG A 160 5.48 -14.02 11.79
N ARG A 161 6.75 -13.94 11.43
CA ARG A 161 7.23 -13.97 10.04
C ARG A 161 7.61 -15.38 9.59
N VAL A 162 8.00 -16.26 10.51
CA VAL A 162 8.31 -17.65 10.24
C VAL A 162 7.02 -18.34 9.80
N GLY A 163 6.94 -18.72 8.52
CA GLY A 163 5.77 -19.32 7.89
C GLY A 163 5.03 -18.43 6.89
N LYS A 164 5.55 -17.22 6.64
CA LYS A 164 5.12 -16.41 5.50
C LYS A 164 6.29 -16.24 4.55
N GLU A 165 6.71 -17.32 3.97
CA GLU A 165 7.34 -17.30 2.66
C GLU A 165 6.44 -16.48 1.75
N CYS A 166 7.06 -15.76 0.81
CA CYS A 166 6.33 -15.04 -0.23
C CYS A 166 5.47 -16.08 -0.97
N GLN A 167 4.28 -16.36 -0.47
CA GLN A 167 3.33 -17.20 -1.18
C GLN A 167 2.71 -16.31 -2.25
N ILE A 168 3.19 -16.50 -3.47
CA ILE A 168 2.49 -16.07 -4.66
C ILE A 168 1.21 -16.92 -4.68
N TRP A 169 0.08 -16.31 -4.36
CA TRP A 169 -1.22 -16.95 -4.53
C TRP A 169 -1.63 -16.75 -5.99
N CYS A 170 -1.66 -17.85 -6.72
CA CYS A 170 -2.35 -17.93 -8.00
C CYS A 170 -3.86 -18.05 -7.76
#